data_91919b3cc83b6d3f3b86f17ecfc9bfa3
#
_entry.id   91919b3cc83b6d3f3b86f17ecfc9bfa3
#
_cell.length_a   1.000
_cell.length_b   1.000
_cell.length_c   1.000
_cell.angle_alpha   90.00
_cell.angle_beta   90.00
_cell.angle_gamma   90.00
#
_symmetry.space_group_name_H-M   'P 1'
#
loop_
_entity.id
_entity.type
_entity.pdbx_description
1 polymer ?
#
loop_
_entity_poly.entity_id
_entity_poly.type
_entity_poly.pdbx_seq_one_letter_code
_entity_poly.pdbx_strand_id
1 'polypeptide(L)'
;MRSLARSCMECDTAGVVKVAFIGAGSVEFTRNVVTDLCGFPELAGGLDLALHDINTERLAHAHALATRIVAQSGSAATVTACADRQAALDGARYVINEIQVGGYDATRLDFDIPARYGVRQTIGDTLGIGGIFRGLRTIPVVTGLAGDMHRMCPDAYLLNYTNPMAMLPWAVYEGTPFSNVFGLCHSVRDTHAFLAGLAGLDPAEVDFVTAGFNHQAFVLRFEHQGRSLYPRLREIIDASPELQRRVRVEIFRRFGYFPTESSEHSAEYVPWFMHHDDQIERFRIFVGDYLARSEENLRELEDLARQLDAGTPLDLEPTSELASEFIHSLETGTERELYVNVRNGDLIASLPQQCCVEVPCRVGAGGAVPQPVGALPPQLAALNRTFLNVVELTVRAALDGNVQHVYQAALLDPNAAATLTTSQIIEMCDDLLDAHKALLPPGLTR
;
A
#
# COMPACT_ATOMS: atom_id res chain seq x y z
N MET A 1 -19.40 -18.31 -50.09
CA MET A 1 -19.79 -19.37 -49.19
C MET A 1 -18.55 -20.16 -48.78
N ARG A 2 -17.93 -19.87 -47.69
CA ARG A 2 -17.08 -20.77 -46.90
C ARG A 2 -17.19 -20.31 -45.45
N SER A 3 -17.93 -21.10 -44.68
CA SER A 3 -18.10 -21.03 -43.23
C SER A 3 -16.74 -21.28 -42.58
N LEU A 4 -16.24 -20.30 -41.78
CA LEU A 4 -15.22 -20.51 -40.78
C LEU A 4 -15.91 -20.72 -39.44
N ALA A 5 -16.16 -21.98 -39.14
CA ALA A 5 -16.46 -22.39 -37.79
C ALA A 5 -15.27 -22.08 -36.91
N ARG A 6 -15.39 -21.12 -35.99
CA ARG A 6 -14.45 -20.96 -34.89
C ARG A 6 -14.67 -22.12 -33.94
N SER A 7 -13.69 -23.01 -33.89
CA SER A 7 -13.52 -24.02 -32.85
C SER A 7 -13.65 -23.37 -31.49
N CYS A 8 -14.58 -23.86 -30.68
CA CYS A 8 -14.54 -23.74 -29.24
C CYS A 8 -13.17 -24.29 -28.80
N MET A 9 -12.29 -23.42 -28.32
CA MET A 9 -11.12 -23.87 -27.58
C MET A 9 -11.66 -24.43 -26.26
N GLU A 10 -11.53 -25.73 -26.14
CA GLU A 10 -11.69 -26.49 -24.92
C GLU A 10 -10.92 -25.84 -23.78
N CYS A 11 -11.53 -25.83 -22.63
CA CYS A 11 -10.93 -25.46 -21.35
C CYS A 11 -9.80 -26.46 -21.06
N ASP A 12 -8.60 -26.13 -21.55
CA ASP A 12 -7.41 -26.95 -21.36
C ASP A 12 -6.81 -26.58 -20.00
N THR A 13 -6.82 -27.52 -19.08
CA THR A 13 -6.04 -27.69 -17.85
C THR A 13 -5.52 -26.38 -17.26
N ALA A 14 -6.12 -25.91 -16.19
CA ALA A 14 -5.55 -24.86 -15.34
C ALA A 14 -4.08 -25.22 -15.02
N GLY A 15 -3.15 -24.53 -15.68
CA GLY A 15 -1.72 -24.68 -15.40
C GLY A 15 -1.46 -24.22 -13.97
N VAL A 16 -0.40 -24.75 -13.36
CA VAL A 16 0.04 -24.34 -12.03
C VAL A 16 0.29 -22.81 -12.04
N VAL A 17 -0.38 -22.09 -11.14
CA VAL A 17 -0.24 -20.63 -10.98
C VAL A 17 0.89 -20.35 -10.01
N LYS A 18 2.00 -19.80 -10.51
CA LYS A 18 3.13 -19.45 -9.65
C LYS A 18 2.96 -18.04 -9.10
N VAL A 19 2.98 -17.93 -7.76
CA VAL A 19 2.95 -16.69 -6.99
C VAL A 19 4.26 -16.54 -6.24
N ALA A 20 5.03 -15.49 -6.58
CA ALA A 20 6.29 -15.19 -5.90
C ALA A 20 6.05 -14.12 -4.81
N PHE A 21 6.53 -14.37 -3.60
CA PHE A 21 6.50 -13.43 -2.49
C PHE A 21 7.90 -12.86 -2.29
N ILE A 22 8.04 -11.55 -2.42
CA ILE A 22 9.30 -10.82 -2.23
C ILE A 22 9.20 -10.00 -0.95
N GLY A 23 10.01 -10.36 0.05
CA GLY A 23 9.89 -9.91 1.43
C GLY A 23 8.99 -10.84 2.26
N ALA A 24 8.95 -12.13 1.92
CA ALA A 24 8.08 -13.13 2.52
C ALA A 24 8.20 -13.26 4.06
N GLY A 25 9.26 -12.72 4.64
CA GLY A 25 9.42 -12.57 6.09
C GLY A 25 8.47 -11.55 6.73
N SER A 26 7.61 -10.88 5.95
CA SER A 26 6.44 -10.14 6.44
C SER A 26 5.37 -11.14 6.88
N VAL A 27 5.28 -11.37 8.17
CA VAL A 27 4.48 -12.45 8.74
C VAL A 27 2.99 -12.28 8.48
N GLU A 28 2.48 -11.06 8.63
CA GLU A 28 1.06 -10.76 8.50
C GLU A 28 0.57 -10.98 7.06
N PHE A 29 1.17 -10.28 6.09
CA PHE A 29 0.72 -10.36 4.69
C PHE A 29 0.96 -11.74 4.09
N THR A 30 2.13 -12.36 4.30
CA THR A 30 2.40 -13.72 3.82
C THR A 30 1.37 -14.71 4.39
N ARG A 31 1.10 -14.66 5.70
CA ARG A 31 0.09 -15.52 6.35
C ARG A 31 -1.28 -15.34 5.72
N ASN A 32 -1.74 -14.11 5.65
CA ASN A 32 -3.09 -13.78 5.20
C ASN A 32 -3.28 -14.16 3.73
N VAL A 33 -2.37 -13.74 2.86
CA VAL A 33 -2.48 -14.03 1.42
C VAL A 33 -2.41 -15.54 1.14
N VAL A 34 -1.49 -16.27 1.79
CA VAL A 34 -1.40 -17.73 1.62
C VAL A 34 -2.67 -18.42 2.15
N THR A 35 -3.19 -17.98 3.30
CA THR A 35 -4.44 -18.52 3.87
C THR A 35 -5.60 -18.34 2.90
N ASP A 36 -5.79 -17.14 2.37
CA ASP A 36 -6.87 -16.83 1.47
C ASP A 36 -6.74 -17.55 0.11
N LEU A 37 -5.53 -17.59 -0.47
CA LEU A 37 -5.27 -18.31 -1.72
C LEU A 37 -5.57 -19.81 -1.59
N CYS A 38 -5.17 -20.43 -0.47
CA CYS A 38 -5.47 -21.83 -0.19
C CYS A 38 -6.96 -22.07 0.12
N GLY A 39 -7.68 -21.03 0.52
CA GLY A 39 -9.10 -21.05 0.82
C GLY A 39 -10.00 -21.03 -0.43
N PHE A 40 -9.48 -20.65 -1.61
CA PHE A 40 -10.23 -20.69 -2.86
C PHE A 40 -10.19 -22.10 -3.48
N PRO A 41 -11.33 -22.82 -3.57
CA PRO A 41 -11.34 -24.19 -4.09
C PRO A 41 -10.82 -24.29 -5.54
N GLU A 42 -11.06 -23.25 -6.34
CA GLU A 42 -10.66 -23.17 -7.75
C GLU A 42 -9.14 -23.06 -7.92
N LEU A 43 -8.42 -22.51 -6.93
CA LEU A 43 -6.97 -22.36 -6.93
C LEU A 43 -6.25 -23.45 -6.15
N ALA A 44 -6.93 -24.15 -5.24
CA ALA A 44 -6.33 -25.05 -4.26
C ALA A 44 -5.54 -26.24 -4.88
N GLY A 45 -5.83 -26.61 -6.13
CA GLY A 45 -5.17 -27.71 -6.84
C GLY A 45 -3.98 -27.32 -7.71
N GLY A 46 -3.66 -26.04 -7.85
CA GLY A 46 -2.71 -25.58 -8.85
C GLY A 46 -1.86 -24.36 -8.47
N LEU A 47 -1.50 -24.19 -7.19
CA LEU A 47 -0.64 -23.09 -6.72
C LEU A 47 0.81 -23.54 -6.52
N ASP A 48 1.76 -22.72 -6.97
CA ASP A 48 3.19 -22.80 -6.65
C ASP A 48 3.61 -21.50 -5.93
N LEU A 49 3.83 -21.59 -4.63
CA LEU A 49 4.15 -20.45 -3.75
C LEU A 49 5.68 -20.38 -3.59
N ALA A 50 6.32 -19.42 -4.25
CA ALA A 50 7.76 -19.19 -4.21
C ALA A 50 8.08 -18.04 -3.25
N LEU A 51 8.66 -18.33 -2.10
CA LEU A 51 8.94 -17.37 -1.03
C LEU A 51 10.39 -16.92 -1.11
N HIS A 52 10.63 -15.61 -1.10
CA HIS A 52 11.96 -15.01 -1.05
C HIS A 52 12.05 -13.93 0.02
N ASP A 53 13.10 -13.99 0.82
CA ASP A 53 13.51 -12.94 1.75
C ASP A 53 15.04 -12.89 1.82
N ILE A 54 15.61 -11.70 2.00
CA ILE A 54 17.06 -11.51 2.19
C ILE A 54 17.53 -12.00 3.56
N ASN A 55 16.62 -12.07 4.53
CA ASN A 55 16.86 -12.61 5.85
C ASN A 55 16.50 -14.11 5.85
N THR A 56 17.52 -14.96 5.92
CA THR A 56 17.36 -16.42 5.82
C THR A 56 16.56 -17.04 6.97
N GLU A 57 16.59 -16.45 8.16
CA GLU A 57 15.82 -16.91 9.31
C GLU A 57 14.33 -16.58 9.11
N ARG A 58 14.02 -15.34 8.69
CA ARG A 58 12.64 -14.94 8.35
C ARG A 58 12.10 -15.77 7.18
N LEU A 59 12.92 -16.05 6.18
CA LEU A 59 12.53 -16.93 5.07
C LEU A 59 12.20 -18.35 5.55
N ALA A 60 12.97 -18.89 6.48
CA ALA A 60 12.70 -20.21 7.05
C ALA A 60 11.37 -20.23 7.84
N HIS A 61 11.10 -19.19 8.64
CA HIS A 61 9.82 -19.06 9.35
C HIS A 61 8.63 -18.90 8.38
N ALA A 62 8.75 -18.07 7.35
CA ALA A 62 7.73 -17.91 6.33
C ALA A 62 7.44 -19.21 5.58
N HIS A 63 8.48 -19.97 5.24
CA HIS A 63 8.33 -21.27 4.61
C HIS A 63 7.64 -22.30 5.53
N ALA A 64 8.02 -22.37 6.81
CA ALA A 64 7.36 -23.23 7.78
C ALA A 64 5.89 -22.86 7.97
N LEU A 65 5.58 -21.55 8.05
CA LEU A 65 4.23 -21.01 8.14
C LEU A 65 3.38 -21.40 6.93
N ALA A 66 3.84 -21.08 5.72
CA ALA A 66 3.11 -21.35 4.49
C ALA A 66 2.90 -22.88 4.29
N THR A 67 3.90 -23.69 4.59
CA THR A 67 3.79 -25.16 4.55
C THR A 67 2.73 -25.67 5.54
N ARG A 68 2.67 -25.08 6.73
CA ARG A 68 1.65 -25.41 7.74
C ARG A 68 0.25 -25.02 7.28
N ILE A 69 0.08 -23.83 6.70
CA ILE A 69 -1.21 -23.35 6.15
C ILE A 69 -1.70 -24.31 5.05
N VAL A 70 -0.83 -24.63 4.08
CA VAL A 70 -1.15 -25.56 3.00
C VAL A 70 -1.58 -26.93 3.55
N ALA A 71 -0.86 -27.47 4.53
CA ALA A 71 -1.19 -28.76 5.14
C ALA A 71 -2.52 -28.73 5.91
N GLN A 72 -2.82 -27.65 6.64
CA GLN A 72 -4.06 -27.53 7.43
C GLN A 72 -5.29 -27.23 6.55
N SER A 73 -5.13 -26.44 5.49
CA SER A 73 -6.22 -26.13 4.55
C SER A 73 -6.58 -27.31 3.64
N GLY A 74 -5.70 -28.33 3.54
CA GLY A 74 -5.87 -29.44 2.60
C GLY A 74 -5.62 -29.05 1.14
N SER A 75 -5.00 -27.88 0.87
CA SER A 75 -4.58 -27.44 -0.45
C SER A 75 -3.48 -28.33 -1.00
N ALA A 76 -3.44 -28.54 -2.33
CA ALA A 76 -2.33 -29.21 -3.03
C ALA A 76 -1.23 -28.24 -3.46
N ALA A 77 -1.22 -27.02 -2.96
CA ALA A 77 -0.20 -26.01 -3.27
C ALA A 77 1.20 -26.49 -2.89
N THR A 78 2.19 -26.13 -3.71
CA THR A 78 3.59 -26.33 -3.37
C THR A 78 4.18 -25.06 -2.75
N VAL A 79 5.11 -25.21 -1.83
CA VAL A 79 5.80 -24.08 -1.17
C VAL A 79 7.30 -24.27 -1.33
N THR A 80 7.97 -23.26 -1.87
CA THR A 80 9.43 -23.28 -2.09
C THR A 80 10.07 -22.04 -1.47
N ALA A 81 11.09 -22.26 -0.62
CA ALA A 81 11.95 -21.18 -0.14
C ALA A 81 13.07 -20.90 -1.15
N CYS A 82 13.10 -19.70 -1.69
CA CYS A 82 14.05 -19.27 -2.70
C CYS A 82 15.08 -18.32 -2.08
N ALA A 83 16.33 -18.76 -1.93
CA ALA A 83 17.42 -17.91 -1.45
C ALA A 83 17.78 -16.78 -2.43
N ASP A 84 17.54 -17.01 -3.73
CA ASP A 84 17.73 -16.04 -4.80
C ASP A 84 16.39 -15.55 -5.33
N ARG A 85 16.26 -14.22 -5.46
CA ARG A 85 15.08 -13.55 -5.99
C ARG A 85 14.75 -14.02 -7.42
N GLN A 86 15.77 -14.27 -8.24
CA GLN A 86 15.55 -14.71 -9.62
C GLN A 86 14.88 -16.08 -9.67
N ALA A 87 15.24 -17.00 -8.78
CA ALA A 87 14.59 -18.31 -8.67
C ALA A 87 13.10 -18.19 -8.27
N ALA A 88 12.75 -17.21 -7.44
CA ALA A 88 11.36 -16.95 -7.13
C ALA A 88 10.59 -16.39 -8.34
N LEU A 89 11.21 -15.51 -9.14
CA LEU A 89 10.59 -14.86 -10.29
C LEU A 89 10.44 -15.75 -11.52
N ASP A 90 11.28 -16.78 -11.68
CA ASP A 90 11.25 -17.64 -12.86
C ASP A 90 9.89 -18.33 -13.02
N GLY A 91 9.18 -18.02 -14.11
CA GLY A 91 7.83 -18.50 -14.38
C GLY A 91 6.72 -17.93 -13.48
N ALA A 92 7.00 -16.92 -12.66
CA ALA A 92 5.98 -16.28 -11.83
C ALA A 92 4.93 -15.56 -12.70
N ARG A 93 3.65 -15.75 -12.36
CA ARG A 93 2.52 -15.01 -12.94
C ARG A 93 2.10 -13.83 -12.08
N TYR A 94 2.31 -13.96 -10.78
CA TYR A 94 2.07 -12.90 -9.79
C TYR A 94 3.30 -12.75 -8.91
N VAL A 95 3.63 -11.51 -8.59
CA VAL A 95 4.72 -11.16 -7.69
C VAL A 95 4.15 -10.22 -6.63
N ILE A 96 4.15 -10.67 -5.38
CA ILE A 96 3.69 -9.89 -4.24
C ILE A 96 4.92 -9.25 -3.60
N ASN A 97 4.93 -7.92 -3.50
CA ASN A 97 6.01 -7.16 -2.89
C ASN A 97 5.58 -6.61 -1.53
N GLU A 98 6.24 -7.06 -0.48
CA GLU A 98 5.99 -6.71 0.93
C GLU A 98 7.29 -6.38 1.70
N ILE A 99 8.30 -5.90 0.96
CA ILE A 99 9.62 -5.58 1.52
C ILE A 99 9.59 -4.37 2.47
N GLN A 100 10.50 -4.39 3.45
CA GLN A 100 10.82 -3.21 4.27
C GLN A 100 12.32 -2.98 4.31
N VAL A 101 12.80 -2.09 3.46
CA VAL A 101 14.24 -1.79 3.34
C VAL A 101 14.76 -1.12 4.60
N GLY A 102 15.78 -1.72 5.22
CA GLY A 102 16.37 -1.26 6.47
C GLY A 102 15.62 -1.67 7.74
N GLY A 103 14.44 -2.30 7.61
CA GLY A 103 13.67 -2.84 8.74
C GLY A 103 13.29 -1.80 9.79
N TYR A 104 13.11 -2.25 11.03
CA TYR A 104 12.72 -1.40 12.16
C TYR A 104 13.76 -0.34 12.51
N ASP A 105 15.06 -0.65 12.41
CA ASP A 105 16.13 0.31 12.74
C ASP A 105 16.11 1.54 11.83
N ALA A 106 15.92 1.34 10.52
CA ALA A 106 15.78 2.47 9.61
C ALA A 106 14.49 3.28 9.89
N THR A 107 13.39 2.59 10.21
CA THR A 107 12.14 3.25 10.61
C THR A 107 12.32 4.09 11.87
N ARG A 108 13.05 3.59 12.86
CA ARG A 108 13.38 4.39 14.06
C ARG A 108 14.13 5.68 13.73
N LEU A 109 15.12 5.63 12.82
CA LEU A 109 15.84 6.82 12.38
C LEU A 109 14.92 7.84 11.69
N ASP A 110 13.94 7.36 10.89
CA ASP A 110 12.93 8.21 10.25
C ASP A 110 12.06 8.98 11.25
N PHE A 111 11.96 8.50 12.50
CA PHE A 111 11.23 9.16 13.59
C PHE A 111 12.15 9.95 14.53
N ASP A 112 13.22 9.33 15.00
CA ASP A 112 14.10 9.88 16.02
C ASP A 112 14.82 11.15 15.56
N ILE A 113 15.24 11.20 14.30
CA ILE A 113 15.95 12.38 13.78
C ILE A 113 15.01 13.56 13.60
N PRO A 114 13.86 13.45 12.90
CA PRO A 114 12.91 14.56 12.82
C PRO A 114 12.39 15.04 14.18
N ALA A 115 12.21 14.15 15.14
CA ALA A 115 11.77 14.50 16.48
C ALA A 115 12.74 15.42 17.22
N ARG A 116 14.08 15.30 16.98
CA ARG A 116 15.10 16.21 17.55
C ARG A 116 14.93 17.64 17.07
N TYR A 117 14.38 17.82 15.89
CA TYR A 117 14.06 19.13 15.31
C TYR A 117 12.65 19.62 15.67
N GLY A 118 11.83 18.77 16.31
CA GLY A 118 10.46 19.09 16.70
C GLY A 118 9.39 18.65 15.69
N VAL A 119 9.75 17.95 14.62
CA VAL A 119 8.82 17.37 13.67
C VAL A 119 8.25 16.07 14.26
N ARG A 120 6.94 16.05 14.50
CA ARG A 120 6.23 14.89 15.01
C ARG A 120 5.59 14.13 13.86
N GLN A 121 5.64 12.82 13.92
CA GLN A 121 5.04 11.93 12.94
C GLN A 121 4.21 10.87 13.64
N THR A 122 3.17 10.37 12.98
CA THR A 122 2.31 9.29 13.45
C THR A 122 2.73 7.96 12.85
N ILE A 123 2.66 7.87 11.52
CA ILE A 123 2.98 6.67 10.74
C ILE A 123 4.32 6.83 9.99
N GLY A 124 4.59 7.99 9.39
CA GLY A 124 5.88 8.34 8.80
C GLY A 124 6.41 7.40 7.71
N ASP A 125 5.54 6.58 7.11
CA ASP A 125 5.96 5.56 6.15
C ASP A 125 5.54 5.87 4.70
N THR A 126 4.60 6.79 4.50
CA THR A 126 3.98 7.09 3.19
C THR A 126 4.29 8.50 2.71
N LEU A 127 4.13 9.50 3.56
CA LEU A 127 4.43 10.92 3.32
C LEU A 127 5.21 11.50 4.51
N GLY A 128 5.50 12.80 4.45
CA GLY A 128 6.33 13.45 5.44
C GLY A 128 7.80 13.11 5.28
N ILE A 129 8.60 13.56 6.23
CA ILE A 129 10.06 13.35 6.22
C ILE A 129 10.39 11.85 6.24
N GLY A 130 9.73 11.06 7.08
CA GLY A 130 9.91 9.61 7.13
C GLY A 130 9.57 8.93 5.81
N GLY A 131 8.44 9.32 5.18
CA GLY A 131 8.03 8.81 3.88
C GLY A 131 9.03 9.13 2.77
N ILE A 132 9.60 10.35 2.75
CA ILE A 132 10.66 10.73 1.81
C ILE A 132 11.85 9.76 1.94
N PHE A 133 12.41 9.59 3.14
CA PHE A 133 13.60 8.75 3.34
C PHE A 133 13.32 7.26 3.14
N ARG A 134 12.13 6.80 3.52
CA ARG A 134 11.67 5.44 3.19
C ARG A 134 11.56 5.24 1.67
N GLY A 135 11.02 6.22 0.94
CA GLY A 135 10.97 6.21 -0.51
C GLY A 135 12.36 6.13 -1.14
N LEU A 136 13.28 6.99 -0.71
CA LEU A 136 14.65 7.07 -1.25
C LEU A 136 15.40 5.73 -1.12
N ARG A 137 15.24 4.99 -0.02
CA ARG A 137 15.91 3.69 0.16
C ARG A 137 15.16 2.52 -0.47
N THR A 138 13.83 2.63 -0.69
CA THR A 138 13.01 1.52 -1.21
C THR A 138 12.91 1.53 -2.73
N ILE A 139 12.83 2.71 -3.37
CA ILE A 139 12.72 2.87 -4.82
C ILE A 139 13.79 2.08 -5.59
N PRO A 140 15.11 2.15 -5.23
CA PRO A 140 16.13 1.39 -5.96
C PRO A 140 15.90 -0.14 -5.92
N VAL A 141 15.39 -0.65 -4.81
CA VAL A 141 15.13 -2.08 -4.64
C VAL A 141 13.93 -2.53 -5.48
N VAL A 142 12.84 -1.74 -5.47
CA VAL A 142 11.62 -2.06 -6.21
C VAL A 142 11.81 -1.86 -7.73
N THR A 143 12.54 -0.83 -8.16
CA THR A 143 12.89 -0.68 -9.58
C THR A 143 13.83 -1.77 -10.05
N GLY A 144 14.77 -2.22 -9.20
CA GLY A 144 15.58 -3.40 -9.47
C GLY A 144 14.76 -4.68 -9.60
N LEU A 145 13.75 -4.88 -8.73
CA LEU A 145 12.79 -5.99 -8.83
C LEU A 145 12.01 -5.93 -10.14
N ALA A 146 11.43 -4.77 -10.48
CA ALA A 146 10.70 -4.58 -11.73
C ALA A 146 11.57 -4.79 -12.97
N GLY A 147 12.85 -4.41 -12.92
CA GLY A 147 13.82 -4.70 -13.96
C GLY A 147 14.12 -6.20 -14.13
N ASP A 148 14.19 -6.96 -13.04
CA ASP A 148 14.28 -8.42 -13.08
C ASP A 148 13.00 -9.04 -13.65
N MET A 149 11.82 -8.59 -13.20
CA MET A 149 10.54 -9.05 -13.73
C MET A 149 10.39 -8.81 -15.23
N HIS A 150 10.80 -7.64 -15.69
CA HIS A 150 10.78 -7.34 -17.15
C HIS A 150 11.58 -8.34 -17.98
N ARG A 151 12.69 -8.89 -17.43
CA ARG A 151 13.53 -9.86 -18.13
C ARG A 151 13.03 -11.30 -18.00
N MET A 152 12.44 -11.66 -16.84
CA MET A 152 12.16 -13.04 -16.46
C MET A 152 10.69 -13.43 -16.57
N CYS A 153 9.80 -12.51 -16.24
CA CYS A 153 8.35 -12.72 -16.25
C CYS A 153 7.62 -11.41 -16.69
N PRO A 154 7.84 -10.95 -17.94
CA PRO A 154 7.35 -9.63 -18.40
C PRO A 154 5.84 -9.46 -18.35
N ASP A 155 5.09 -10.56 -18.44
CA ASP A 155 3.63 -10.57 -18.40
C ASP A 155 3.05 -10.72 -16.99
N ALA A 156 3.91 -10.88 -15.95
CA ALA A 156 3.49 -11.03 -14.58
C ALA A 156 2.89 -9.72 -14.02
N TYR A 157 2.04 -9.86 -13.01
CA TYR A 157 1.51 -8.74 -12.22
C TYR A 157 2.39 -8.49 -11.00
N LEU A 158 2.87 -7.27 -10.82
CA LEU A 158 3.50 -6.83 -9.56
C LEU A 158 2.41 -6.24 -8.65
N LEU A 159 2.09 -6.95 -7.59
CA LEU A 159 1.13 -6.55 -6.55
C LEU A 159 1.92 -5.98 -5.37
N ASN A 160 1.89 -4.67 -5.20
CA ASN A 160 2.71 -3.99 -4.22
C ASN A 160 1.92 -3.63 -2.97
N TYR A 161 2.34 -4.13 -1.81
CA TYR A 161 1.84 -3.74 -0.48
C TYR A 161 2.75 -2.75 0.24
N THR A 162 3.97 -2.56 -0.27
CA THR A 162 5.00 -1.74 0.38
C THR A 162 4.71 -0.24 0.21
N ASN A 163 4.83 0.50 1.33
CA ASN A 163 4.83 1.96 1.34
C ASN A 163 6.27 2.53 1.12
N PRO A 164 6.35 3.75 0.57
CA PRO A 164 5.30 4.72 0.18
C PRO A 164 4.55 4.32 -1.09
N MET A 165 3.28 3.97 -0.95
CA MET A 165 2.49 3.36 -2.02
C MET A 165 2.48 4.17 -3.32
N ALA A 166 2.30 5.48 -3.24
CA ALA A 166 2.23 6.31 -4.44
C ALA A 166 3.60 6.59 -5.09
N MET A 167 4.71 6.43 -4.32
CA MET A 167 6.06 6.62 -4.86
C MET A 167 6.55 5.38 -5.61
N LEU A 168 6.29 4.18 -5.08
CA LEU A 168 6.89 2.95 -5.60
C LEU A 168 6.36 2.54 -6.97
N PRO A 169 5.05 2.44 -7.25
CA PRO A 169 4.55 2.24 -8.60
C PRO A 169 4.99 3.36 -9.56
N TRP A 170 4.96 4.64 -9.11
CA TRP A 170 5.43 5.75 -9.93
C TRP A 170 6.89 5.56 -10.35
N ALA A 171 7.76 5.22 -9.42
CA ALA A 171 9.15 4.95 -9.71
C ALA A 171 9.35 3.75 -10.66
N VAL A 172 8.51 2.72 -10.55
CA VAL A 172 8.57 1.55 -11.43
C VAL A 172 8.31 1.94 -12.88
N TYR A 173 7.19 2.60 -13.18
CA TYR A 173 6.85 2.91 -14.57
C TYR A 173 7.58 4.13 -15.15
N GLU A 174 8.25 4.95 -14.32
CA GLU A 174 9.15 6.01 -14.80
C GLU A 174 10.61 5.53 -14.94
N GLY A 175 11.05 4.64 -14.08
CA GLY A 175 12.44 4.18 -14.01
C GLY A 175 12.71 2.86 -14.74
N THR A 176 11.68 2.14 -15.20
CA THR A 176 11.83 0.83 -15.85
C THR A 176 10.85 0.67 -17.01
N PRO A 177 11.10 -0.27 -17.94
CA PRO A 177 10.13 -0.60 -19.00
C PRO A 177 8.96 -1.47 -18.47
N PHE A 178 8.98 -1.92 -17.23
CA PHE A 178 7.90 -2.71 -16.63
C PHE A 178 6.75 -1.82 -16.21
N SER A 179 5.53 -2.14 -16.61
CA SER A 179 4.35 -1.30 -16.37
C SER A 179 3.18 -2.01 -15.67
N ASN A 180 3.27 -3.33 -15.51
CA ASN A 180 2.18 -4.13 -14.97
C ASN A 180 2.22 -4.16 -13.42
N VAL A 181 2.22 -2.97 -12.81
CA VAL A 181 2.31 -2.76 -11.36
C VAL A 181 1.02 -2.19 -10.81
N PHE A 182 0.53 -2.81 -9.73
CA PHE A 182 -0.67 -2.44 -8.99
C PHE A 182 -0.33 -2.33 -7.50
N GLY A 183 -0.53 -1.16 -6.94
CA GLY A 183 -0.44 -0.98 -5.49
C GLY A 183 -1.77 -1.34 -4.83
N LEU A 184 -1.73 -2.10 -3.75
CA LEU A 184 -2.89 -2.58 -3.02
C LEU A 184 -2.89 -2.01 -1.59
N CYS A 185 -3.99 -1.39 -1.18
CA CYS A 185 -4.15 -0.80 0.15
C CYS A 185 -5.56 -1.05 0.68
N HIS A 186 -5.67 -1.43 1.94
CA HIS A 186 -6.95 -1.72 2.60
C HIS A 186 -7.77 -0.47 2.93
N SER A 187 -7.15 0.73 2.92
CA SER A 187 -7.75 1.98 3.40
C SER A 187 -9.14 2.29 2.83
N VAL A 188 -9.37 1.98 1.55
CA VAL A 188 -10.67 2.21 0.91
C VAL A 188 -11.71 1.23 1.43
N ARG A 189 -11.38 -0.07 1.49
CA ARG A 189 -12.26 -1.13 2.00
C ARG A 189 -12.66 -0.85 3.45
N ASP A 190 -11.69 -0.54 4.30
CA ASP A 190 -11.92 -0.25 5.72
C ASP A 190 -12.76 1.02 5.92
N THR A 191 -12.51 2.04 5.11
CA THR A 191 -13.32 3.27 5.14
C THR A 191 -14.75 3.00 4.67
N HIS A 192 -14.95 2.17 3.65
CA HIS A 192 -16.28 1.76 3.20
C HIS A 192 -17.03 1.03 4.32
N ALA A 193 -16.43 0.00 4.90
CA ALA A 193 -17.03 -0.75 5.99
C ALA A 193 -17.34 0.15 7.20
N PHE A 194 -16.42 1.04 7.56
CA PHE A 194 -16.60 1.99 8.65
C PHE A 194 -17.78 2.94 8.42
N LEU A 195 -17.89 3.54 7.23
CA LEU A 195 -18.96 4.50 6.91
C LEU A 195 -20.32 3.81 6.77
N ALA A 196 -20.37 2.64 6.14
CA ALA A 196 -21.58 1.83 6.05
C ALA A 196 -22.07 1.43 7.46
N GLY A 197 -21.16 0.97 8.33
CA GLY A 197 -21.46 0.65 9.72
C GLY A 197 -22.00 1.83 10.51
N LEU A 198 -21.44 3.04 10.36
CA LEU A 198 -21.99 4.26 10.96
C LEU A 198 -23.42 4.54 10.47
N ALA A 199 -23.67 4.32 9.18
CA ALA A 199 -25.01 4.47 8.61
C ALA A 199 -25.98 3.34 9.01
N GLY A 200 -25.51 2.27 9.68
CA GLY A 200 -26.31 1.08 10.04
C GLY A 200 -26.73 0.27 8.83
N LEU A 201 -25.83 0.19 7.82
CA LEU A 201 -26.05 -0.53 6.55
C LEU A 201 -24.95 -1.57 6.36
N ASP A 202 -25.28 -2.63 5.58
CA ASP A 202 -24.26 -3.52 5.05
C ASP A 202 -23.44 -2.77 3.96
N PRO A 203 -22.10 -2.91 3.91
CA PRO A 203 -21.30 -2.31 2.83
C PRO A 203 -21.84 -2.66 1.42
N ALA A 204 -22.35 -3.87 1.21
CA ALA A 204 -22.91 -4.29 -0.07
C ALA A 204 -24.16 -3.49 -0.49
N GLU A 205 -24.83 -2.79 0.43
CA GLU A 205 -26.01 -1.96 0.16
C GLU A 205 -25.63 -0.50 -0.16
N VAL A 206 -24.33 -0.15 -0.03
CA VAL A 206 -23.84 1.23 -0.17
C VAL A 206 -23.11 1.40 -1.50
N ASP A 207 -23.64 2.28 -2.33
CA ASP A 207 -22.96 2.73 -3.55
C ASP A 207 -21.82 3.69 -3.17
N PHE A 208 -20.60 3.22 -3.35
CA PHE A 208 -19.39 3.82 -2.82
C PHE A 208 -18.35 4.01 -3.92
N VAL A 209 -17.84 5.23 -4.07
CA VAL A 209 -16.74 5.53 -4.99
C VAL A 209 -15.74 6.43 -4.32
N THR A 210 -14.47 6.04 -4.37
CA THR A 210 -13.35 6.87 -3.94
C THR A 210 -12.39 7.13 -5.09
N ALA A 211 -11.69 8.25 -5.03
CA ALA A 211 -10.55 8.52 -5.88
C ALA A 211 -9.63 9.57 -5.25
N GLY A 212 -8.37 9.51 -5.64
CA GLY A 212 -7.37 10.48 -5.23
C GLY A 212 -5.97 9.89 -5.19
N PHE A 213 -5.21 10.33 -4.22
CA PHE A 213 -3.87 9.90 -3.93
C PHE A 213 -3.90 8.90 -2.75
N ASN A 214 -3.11 7.85 -2.77
CA ASN A 214 -3.13 6.85 -1.70
C ASN A 214 -2.89 7.48 -0.33
N HIS A 215 -3.67 7.05 0.65
CA HIS A 215 -3.85 7.54 2.00
C HIS A 215 -4.43 8.96 2.07
N GLN A 216 -4.76 9.59 0.92
CA GLN A 216 -5.46 10.87 0.84
C GLN A 216 -6.46 10.88 -0.34
N ALA A 217 -7.05 9.74 -0.66
CA ALA A 217 -8.22 9.66 -1.52
C ALA A 217 -9.46 10.10 -0.74
N PHE A 218 -10.53 10.41 -1.47
CA PHE A 218 -11.77 10.91 -0.89
C PHE A 218 -12.97 10.14 -1.40
N VAL A 219 -13.95 9.95 -0.53
CA VAL A 219 -15.23 9.31 -0.86
C VAL A 219 -16.06 10.30 -1.67
N LEU A 220 -16.12 10.10 -2.97
CA LEU A 220 -16.83 10.97 -3.92
C LEU A 220 -18.33 10.63 -4.00
N ARG A 221 -18.66 9.35 -3.87
CA ARG A 221 -20.04 8.84 -3.81
C ARG A 221 -20.21 7.98 -2.58
N PHE A 222 -21.23 8.31 -1.79
CA PHE A 222 -21.63 7.58 -0.59
C PHE A 222 -23.16 7.62 -0.54
N GLU A 223 -23.80 6.59 -1.11
CA GLU A 223 -25.23 6.59 -1.39
C GLU A 223 -25.88 5.25 -1.04
N HIS A 224 -27.16 5.29 -0.69
CA HIS A 224 -28.01 4.11 -0.57
C HIS A 224 -29.30 4.37 -1.33
N GLN A 225 -29.64 3.47 -2.25
CA GLN A 225 -30.81 3.58 -3.12
C GLN A 225 -30.91 4.92 -3.88
N GLY A 226 -29.76 5.40 -4.40
CA GLY A 226 -29.65 6.65 -5.15
C GLY A 226 -29.77 7.93 -4.30
N ARG A 227 -29.71 7.82 -2.97
CA ARG A 227 -29.74 8.97 -2.05
C ARG A 227 -28.42 9.10 -1.29
N SER A 228 -27.87 10.30 -1.29
CA SER A 228 -26.65 10.59 -0.56
C SER A 228 -26.82 10.35 0.94
N LEU A 229 -25.86 9.62 1.52
CA LEU A 229 -25.75 9.35 2.95
C LEU A 229 -24.97 10.44 3.70
N TYR A 230 -24.36 11.40 3.02
CA TYR A 230 -23.62 12.50 3.66
C TYR A 230 -24.45 13.35 4.63
N PRO A 231 -25.73 13.70 4.36
CA PRO A 231 -26.56 14.40 5.35
C PRO A 231 -26.69 13.59 6.66
N ARG A 232 -26.99 12.28 6.55
CA ARG A 232 -27.08 11.37 7.69
C ARG A 232 -25.75 11.23 8.44
N LEU A 233 -24.64 11.13 7.72
CA LEU A 233 -23.30 11.08 8.33
C LEU A 233 -23.01 12.34 9.15
N ARG A 234 -23.41 13.54 8.69
CA ARG A 234 -23.26 14.78 9.47
C ARG A 234 -24.07 14.75 10.76
N GLU A 235 -25.31 14.27 10.71
CA GLU A 235 -26.16 14.12 11.91
C GLU A 235 -25.53 13.15 12.93
N ILE A 236 -25.02 12.02 12.47
CA ILE A 236 -24.34 11.03 13.31
C ILE A 236 -23.08 11.63 13.95
N ILE A 237 -22.28 12.34 13.18
CA ILE A 237 -21.06 13.01 13.66
C ILE A 237 -21.43 14.09 14.69
N ASP A 238 -22.45 14.87 14.44
CA ASP A 238 -22.87 15.98 15.36
C ASP A 238 -23.44 15.42 16.67
N ALA A 239 -24.02 14.23 16.65
CA ALA A 239 -24.50 13.54 17.85
C ALA A 239 -23.40 12.80 18.61
N SER A 240 -22.19 12.60 18.03
CA SER A 240 -21.11 11.79 18.63
C SER A 240 -19.88 12.63 19.00
N PRO A 241 -19.67 12.97 20.28
CA PRO A 241 -18.45 13.64 20.72
C PRO A 241 -17.16 12.89 20.38
N GLU A 242 -17.22 11.56 20.31
CA GLU A 242 -16.07 10.71 19.98
C GLU A 242 -15.68 10.84 18.50
N LEU A 243 -16.64 10.83 17.57
CA LEU A 243 -16.38 11.05 16.16
C LEU A 243 -15.83 12.46 15.89
N GLN A 244 -16.30 13.45 16.65
CA GLN A 244 -15.83 14.84 16.52
C GLN A 244 -14.37 15.03 16.90
N ARG A 245 -13.78 14.05 17.57
CA ARG A 245 -12.35 13.99 17.94
C ARG A 245 -11.49 13.24 16.93
N ARG A 246 -12.01 12.95 15.75
CA ARG A 246 -11.25 12.28 14.68
C ARG A 246 -10.75 13.30 13.65
N VAL A 247 -9.46 13.27 13.33
CA VAL A 247 -8.85 14.17 12.33
C VAL A 247 -9.57 14.08 10.99
N ARG A 248 -9.84 12.86 10.49
CA ARG A 248 -10.54 12.69 9.22
C ARG A 248 -11.98 13.24 9.22
N VAL A 249 -12.63 13.33 10.37
CA VAL A 249 -13.93 13.98 10.53
C VAL A 249 -13.79 15.50 10.45
N GLU A 250 -12.74 16.08 11.04
CA GLU A 250 -12.46 17.53 10.88
C GLU A 250 -12.16 17.89 9.42
N ILE A 251 -11.36 17.07 8.72
CA ILE A 251 -11.10 17.24 7.28
C ILE A 251 -12.42 17.15 6.49
N PHE A 252 -13.27 16.15 6.77
CA PHE A 252 -14.59 16.03 6.15
C PHE A 252 -15.44 17.28 6.35
N ARG A 253 -15.48 17.83 7.56
CA ARG A 253 -16.23 19.06 7.86
C ARG A 253 -15.75 20.27 7.04
N ARG A 254 -14.44 20.35 6.78
CA ARG A 254 -13.84 21.49 6.04
C ARG A 254 -13.89 21.34 4.54
N PHE A 255 -13.66 20.11 4.04
CA PHE A 255 -13.56 19.84 2.61
C PHE A 255 -14.83 19.26 1.98
N GLY A 256 -15.80 18.82 2.81
CA GLY A 256 -17.11 18.32 2.36
C GLY A 256 -17.14 16.86 1.91
N TYR A 257 -15.97 16.20 1.84
CA TYR A 257 -15.81 14.79 1.46
C TYR A 257 -14.99 14.05 2.50
N PHE A 258 -15.36 12.79 2.77
CA PHE A 258 -14.68 12.00 3.78
C PHE A 258 -13.39 11.42 3.19
N PRO A 259 -12.20 11.64 3.84
CA PRO A 259 -10.95 11.04 3.37
C PRO A 259 -10.90 9.56 3.71
N THR A 260 -10.24 8.78 2.85
CA THR A 260 -9.85 7.41 3.15
C THR A 260 -8.72 7.40 4.20
N GLU A 261 -8.41 6.23 4.75
CA GLU A 261 -7.34 6.03 5.72
C GLU A 261 -7.64 6.57 7.13
N SER A 262 -6.73 6.33 8.05
CA SER A 262 -6.89 6.66 9.48
C SER A 262 -6.74 8.16 9.77
N SER A 263 -7.09 8.54 11.00
CA SER A 263 -6.86 9.89 11.51
C SER A 263 -5.37 10.20 11.70
N GLU A 264 -4.58 9.17 12.00
CA GLU A 264 -3.14 9.24 12.21
C GLU A 264 -2.44 9.65 10.90
N HIS A 265 -2.67 8.95 9.78
CA HIS A 265 -2.15 9.33 8.47
C HIS A 265 -2.61 10.74 8.08
N SER A 266 -3.91 11.02 8.19
CA SER A 266 -4.46 12.32 7.82
C SER A 266 -3.89 13.47 8.64
N ALA A 267 -3.45 13.23 9.88
CA ALA A 267 -2.90 14.26 10.76
C ALA A 267 -1.53 14.77 10.31
N GLU A 268 -0.67 13.86 9.84
CA GLU A 268 0.72 14.21 9.46
C GLU A 268 0.84 14.71 8.02
N TYR A 269 -0.19 14.53 7.17
CA TYR A 269 -0.15 14.95 5.77
C TYR A 269 -0.51 16.42 5.53
N VAL A 270 -0.95 17.12 6.56
CA VAL A 270 -1.44 18.50 6.47
C VAL A 270 -0.80 19.39 7.56
N PRO A 271 -0.71 20.72 7.34
CA PRO A 271 0.02 21.61 8.25
C PRO A 271 -0.80 22.05 9.46
N TRP A 272 -1.85 21.31 9.88
CA TRP A 272 -2.83 21.87 10.82
C TRP A 272 -2.85 21.24 12.20
N PHE A 273 -2.18 20.10 12.38
CA PHE A 273 -2.36 19.30 13.61
C PHE A 273 -1.05 19.06 14.36
N MET A 274 -0.01 18.52 13.71
CA MET A 274 1.12 17.89 14.36
C MET A 274 2.05 18.84 15.12
N HIS A 275 2.08 20.12 14.79
CA HIS A 275 2.91 21.12 15.47
C HIS A 275 2.19 21.86 16.61
N HIS A 276 0.91 21.56 16.85
CA HIS A 276 0.09 22.15 17.91
C HIS A 276 -0.27 21.13 18.98
N ASP A 277 0.17 21.32 20.22
CA ASP A 277 -0.10 20.42 21.35
C ASP A 277 -1.60 20.29 21.63
N ASP A 278 -2.32 21.41 21.58
CA ASP A 278 -3.78 21.46 21.77
C ASP A 278 -4.56 20.68 20.70
N GLN A 279 -4.05 20.60 19.47
CA GLN A 279 -4.67 19.80 18.42
C GLN A 279 -4.37 18.30 18.60
N ILE A 280 -3.15 17.96 19.00
CA ILE A 280 -2.78 16.59 19.32
C ILE A 280 -3.67 16.06 20.45
N GLU A 281 -3.85 16.82 21.53
CA GLU A 281 -4.72 16.47 22.65
C GLU A 281 -6.20 16.41 22.23
N ARG A 282 -6.68 17.43 21.52
CA ARG A 282 -8.07 17.55 21.05
C ARG A 282 -8.47 16.35 20.21
N PHE A 283 -7.64 15.98 19.25
CA PHE A 283 -7.94 14.90 18.30
C PHE A 283 -7.37 13.54 18.73
N ARG A 284 -6.73 13.45 19.92
CA ARG A 284 -6.13 12.23 20.47
C ARG A 284 -5.18 11.57 19.46
N ILE A 285 -4.33 12.38 18.82
CA ILE A 285 -3.39 11.89 17.82
C ILE A 285 -2.28 11.11 18.54
N PHE A 286 -2.06 9.88 18.12
CA PHE A 286 -0.98 9.06 18.66
C PHE A 286 0.31 9.29 17.88
N VAL A 287 1.18 10.15 18.43
CA VAL A 287 2.52 10.41 17.87
C VAL A 287 3.38 9.16 18.03
N GLY A 288 3.99 8.68 16.92
CA GLY A 288 4.81 7.46 16.92
C GLY A 288 4.01 6.16 16.89
N ASP A 289 2.74 6.19 16.48
CA ASP A 289 1.85 5.00 16.39
C ASP A 289 2.52 3.86 15.60
N TYR A 290 3.16 4.14 14.47
CA TYR A 290 3.81 3.12 13.65
C TYR A 290 4.99 2.42 14.35
N LEU A 291 5.74 3.14 15.21
CA LEU A 291 6.81 2.52 16.00
C LEU A 291 6.22 1.50 16.98
N ALA A 292 5.15 1.88 17.68
CA ALA A 292 4.46 0.99 18.62
C ALA A 292 3.91 -0.26 17.91
N ARG A 293 3.25 -0.10 16.75
CA ARG A 293 2.77 -1.22 15.92
C ARG A 293 3.91 -2.09 15.41
N SER A 294 5.02 -1.49 14.99
CA SER A 294 6.19 -2.24 14.51
C SER A 294 6.80 -3.10 15.62
N GLU A 295 6.84 -2.60 16.85
CA GLU A 295 7.31 -3.38 18.01
C GLU A 295 6.34 -4.51 18.36
N GLU A 296 5.04 -4.29 18.23
CA GLU A 296 4.03 -5.33 18.43
C GLU A 296 4.16 -6.43 17.37
N ASN A 297 4.28 -6.07 16.10
CA ASN A 297 4.50 -7.03 15.00
C ASN A 297 5.78 -7.86 15.18
N LEU A 298 6.84 -7.29 15.75
CA LEU A 298 8.06 -8.07 16.06
C LEU A 298 7.81 -9.10 17.15
N ARG A 299 7.00 -8.77 18.18
CA ARG A 299 6.61 -9.74 19.24
C ARG A 299 5.69 -10.82 18.68
N GLU A 300 4.73 -10.45 17.83
CA GLU A 300 3.85 -11.41 17.17
C GLU A 300 4.63 -12.39 16.29
N LEU A 301 5.69 -11.93 15.60
CA LEU A 301 6.59 -12.79 14.84
C LEU A 301 7.26 -13.84 15.73
N GLU A 302 7.78 -13.43 16.91
CA GLU A 302 8.38 -14.34 17.88
C GLU A 302 7.35 -15.33 18.44
N ASP A 303 6.12 -14.87 18.72
CA ASP A 303 5.04 -15.71 19.21
C ASP A 303 4.62 -16.74 18.16
N LEU A 304 4.52 -16.33 16.90
CA LEU A 304 4.20 -17.24 15.80
C LEU A 304 5.30 -18.28 15.60
N ALA A 305 6.57 -17.91 15.67
CA ALA A 305 7.68 -18.85 15.60
C ALA A 305 7.56 -19.93 16.70
N ARG A 306 7.25 -19.53 17.95
CA ARG A 306 7.01 -20.47 19.06
C ARG A 306 5.79 -21.37 18.82
N GLN A 307 4.72 -20.87 18.23
CA GLN A 307 3.54 -21.67 17.88
C GLN A 307 3.85 -22.72 16.81
N LEU A 308 4.64 -22.33 15.79
CA LEU A 308 5.09 -23.24 14.75
C LEU A 308 5.94 -24.37 15.32
N ASP A 309 6.91 -24.06 16.19
CA ASP A 309 7.78 -25.04 16.86
C ASP A 309 7.00 -26.00 17.76
N ALA A 310 6.00 -25.48 18.48
CA ALA A 310 5.11 -26.28 19.33
C ALA A 310 4.12 -27.14 18.56
N GLY A 311 4.00 -26.98 17.24
CA GLY A 311 3.05 -27.69 16.41
C GLY A 311 1.59 -27.28 16.65
N THR A 312 1.34 -26.11 17.26
CA THR A 312 -0.01 -25.60 17.54
C THR A 312 -0.75 -25.31 16.23
N PRO A 313 -2.02 -25.72 16.08
CA PRO A 313 -2.82 -25.37 14.89
C PRO A 313 -2.91 -23.86 14.71
N LEU A 314 -2.85 -23.43 13.44
CA LEU A 314 -3.05 -22.02 13.08
C LEU A 314 -4.55 -21.73 12.92
N ASP A 315 -4.92 -20.50 13.22
CA ASP A 315 -6.21 -19.95 12.82
C ASP A 315 -6.14 -19.60 11.33
N LEU A 316 -7.01 -20.20 10.52
CA LEU A 316 -7.09 -20.04 9.07
C LEU A 316 -8.41 -19.36 8.65
N GLU A 317 -8.95 -18.47 9.48
CA GLU A 317 -10.11 -17.69 9.07
C GLU A 317 -9.75 -16.81 7.85
N PRO A 318 -10.64 -16.72 6.84
CA PRO A 318 -10.42 -15.88 5.67
C PRO A 318 -10.23 -14.41 6.08
N THR A 319 -9.21 -13.78 5.50
CA THR A 319 -8.86 -12.38 5.78
C THR A 319 -9.32 -11.42 4.68
N SER A 320 -9.70 -11.96 3.52
CA SER A 320 -10.11 -11.19 2.34
C SER A 320 -9.01 -10.25 1.86
N GLU A 321 -7.77 -10.75 1.77
CA GLU A 321 -6.64 -9.99 1.25
C GLU A 321 -6.84 -9.60 -0.22
N LEU A 322 -6.50 -8.34 -0.54
CA LEU A 322 -6.72 -7.79 -1.88
C LEU A 322 -5.96 -8.55 -2.97
N ALA A 323 -4.73 -9.00 -2.69
CA ALA A 323 -3.94 -9.76 -3.66
C ALA A 323 -4.58 -11.12 -3.97
N SER A 324 -5.12 -11.81 -2.97
CA SER A 324 -5.77 -13.10 -3.16
C SER A 324 -7.07 -12.95 -3.97
N GLU A 325 -7.87 -11.93 -3.71
CA GLU A 325 -9.05 -11.61 -4.51
C GLU A 325 -8.69 -11.19 -5.94
N PHE A 326 -7.63 -10.41 -6.11
CA PHE A 326 -7.10 -9.99 -7.42
C PHE A 326 -6.68 -11.21 -8.26
N ILE A 327 -5.87 -12.11 -7.67
CA ILE A 327 -5.42 -13.34 -8.30
C ILE A 327 -6.61 -14.24 -8.64
N HIS A 328 -7.47 -14.50 -7.67
CA HIS A 328 -8.66 -15.33 -7.89
C HIS A 328 -9.54 -14.79 -9.04
N SER A 329 -9.75 -13.47 -9.08
CA SER A 329 -10.56 -12.86 -10.13
C SER A 329 -9.97 -13.05 -11.53
N LEU A 330 -8.65 -12.92 -11.68
CA LEU A 330 -7.98 -13.13 -12.97
C LEU A 330 -7.98 -14.60 -13.40
N GLU A 331 -7.78 -15.52 -12.46
CA GLU A 331 -7.70 -16.96 -12.78
C GLU A 331 -9.06 -17.59 -13.07
N THR A 332 -10.10 -17.15 -12.38
CA THR A 332 -11.46 -17.74 -12.51
C THR A 332 -12.37 -16.94 -13.44
N GLY A 333 -12.02 -15.68 -13.72
CA GLY A 333 -12.90 -14.76 -14.43
C GLY A 333 -14.03 -14.18 -13.55
N THR A 334 -14.03 -14.44 -12.26
CA THR A 334 -14.98 -13.84 -11.31
C THR A 334 -14.73 -12.35 -11.23
N GLU A 335 -15.69 -11.54 -11.69
CA GLU A 335 -15.54 -10.09 -11.68
C GLU A 335 -15.64 -9.52 -10.27
N ARG A 336 -14.67 -8.68 -9.91
CA ARG A 336 -14.65 -7.86 -8.69
C ARG A 336 -14.27 -6.42 -9.01
N GLU A 337 -14.77 -5.49 -8.22
CA GLU A 337 -14.26 -4.12 -8.17
C GLU A 337 -13.33 -4.02 -6.96
N LEU A 338 -12.06 -3.74 -7.23
CA LEU A 338 -11.03 -3.50 -6.23
C LEU A 338 -10.50 -2.06 -6.41
N TYR A 339 -9.92 -1.49 -5.35
CA TYR A 339 -9.23 -0.22 -5.45
C TYR A 339 -7.73 -0.46 -5.57
N VAL A 340 -7.11 0.20 -6.55
CA VAL A 340 -5.71 -0.02 -6.88
C VAL A 340 -4.97 1.30 -7.09
N ASN A 341 -3.68 1.27 -6.80
CA ASN A 341 -2.76 2.37 -7.05
C ASN A 341 -2.02 2.13 -8.37
N VAL A 342 -2.27 2.98 -9.35
CA VAL A 342 -1.78 2.84 -10.73
C VAL A 342 -1.41 4.19 -11.32
N ARG A 343 -0.74 4.17 -12.49
CA ARG A 343 -0.48 5.38 -13.26
C ARG A 343 -1.80 6.08 -13.62
N ASN A 344 -1.85 7.39 -13.41
CA ASN A 344 -3.07 8.17 -13.65
C ASN A 344 -3.49 8.15 -15.12
N GLY A 345 -2.60 8.44 -16.07
CA GLY A 345 -3.05 8.70 -17.42
C GLY A 345 -4.15 9.76 -17.42
N ASP A 346 -5.38 9.32 -17.74
CA ASP A 346 -6.58 10.16 -17.74
C ASP A 346 -7.66 9.69 -16.73
N LEU A 347 -7.30 8.82 -15.77
CA LEU A 347 -8.25 8.27 -14.79
C LEU A 347 -8.82 9.36 -13.88
N ILE A 348 -7.97 10.29 -13.42
CA ILE A 348 -8.35 11.49 -12.67
C ILE A 348 -7.90 12.72 -13.47
N ALA A 349 -8.81 13.31 -14.22
CA ALA A 349 -8.53 14.39 -15.18
C ALA A 349 -7.94 15.68 -14.55
N SER A 350 -8.10 15.87 -13.23
CA SER A 350 -7.60 17.04 -12.49
C SER A 350 -6.19 16.89 -11.92
N LEU A 351 -5.57 15.69 -12.08
CA LEU A 351 -4.21 15.39 -11.59
C LEU A 351 -3.26 15.13 -12.77
N PRO A 352 -1.93 15.27 -12.57
CA PRO A 352 -0.94 14.99 -13.60
C PRO A 352 -1.03 13.55 -14.14
N GLN A 353 -0.82 13.37 -15.45
CA GLN A 353 -0.94 12.05 -16.11
C GLN A 353 0.10 11.03 -15.62
N GLN A 354 1.28 11.48 -15.23
CA GLN A 354 2.38 10.62 -14.79
C GLN A 354 2.26 10.17 -13.34
N CYS A 355 1.44 10.83 -12.50
CA CYS A 355 1.36 10.48 -11.08
C CYS A 355 0.70 9.12 -10.84
N CYS A 356 0.93 8.57 -9.66
CA CYS A 356 0.22 7.40 -9.15
C CYS A 356 -1.06 7.83 -8.45
N VAL A 357 -2.17 7.18 -8.76
CA VAL A 357 -3.49 7.48 -8.18
C VAL A 357 -4.20 6.21 -7.72
N GLU A 358 -5.05 6.36 -6.71
CA GLU A 358 -5.91 5.31 -6.20
C GLU A 358 -7.32 5.46 -6.79
N VAL A 359 -7.75 4.42 -7.52
CA VAL A 359 -9.01 4.43 -8.28
C VAL A 359 -9.68 3.05 -8.28
N PRO A 360 -11.00 2.97 -8.57
CA PRO A 360 -11.67 1.69 -8.80
C PRO A 360 -11.03 0.94 -9.97
N CYS A 361 -10.96 -0.38 -9.88
CA CYS A 361 -10.46 -1.27 -10.89
C CYS A 361 -11.36 -2.49 -11.03
N ARG A 362 -11.83 -2.79 -12.23
CA ARG A 362 -12.51 -4.06 -12.50
C ARG A 362 -11.46 -5.13 -12.79
N VAL A 363 -11.54 -6.21 -12.03
CA VAL A 363 -10.61 -7.35 -12.14
C VAL A 363 -11.42 -8.60 -12.47
N GLY A 364 -11.05 -9.31 -13.52
CA GLY A 364 -11.75 -10.52 -13.97
C GLY A 364 -11.19 -11.06 -15.28
N ALA A 365 -11.98 -11.79 -16.06
CA ALA A 365 -11.55 -12.41 -17.33
C ALA A 365 -10.96 -11.42 -18.35
N GLY A 366 -11.30 -10.15 -18.28
CA GLY A 366 -10.77 -9.07 -19.12
C GLY A 366 -9.45 -8.48 -18.66
N GLY A 367 -8.85 -9.03 -17.61
CA GLY A 367 -7.66 -8.45 -16.94
C GLY A 367 -8.04 -7.50 -15.81
N ALA A 368 -7.07 -6.71 -15.35
CA ALA A 368 -7.27 -5.64 -14.38
C ALA A 368 -7.40 -4.30 -15.12
N VAL A 369 -8.57 -3.69 -15.07
CA VAL A 369 -8.92 -2.50 -15.85
C VAL A 369 -9.31 -1.35 -14.91
N PRO A 370 -8.38 -0.43 -14.59
CA PRO A 370 -8.68 0.76 -13.81
C PRO A 370 -9.77 1.61 -14.46
N GLN A 371 -10.66 2.17 -13.65
CA GLN A 371 -11.84 2.89 -14.11
C GLN A 371 -11.65 4.41 -13.98
N PRO A 372 -11.94 5.21 -15.05
CA PRO A 372 -11.86 6.64 -14.97
C PRO A 372 -12.94 7.21 -14.04
N VAL A 373 -12.53 8.15 -13.18
CA VAL A 373 -13.42 8.82 -12.22
C VAL A 373 -13.75 10.25 -12.68
N GLY A 374 -12.97 10.80 -13.61
CA GLY A 374 -13.11 12.18 -14.06
C GLY A 374 -12.36 13.18 -13.17
N ALA A 375 -12.84 14.40 -13.07
CA ALA A 375 -12.19 15.44 -12.27
C ALA A 375 -12.61 15.38 -10.80
N LEU A 376 -11.65 15.45 -9.88
CA LEU A 376 -11.95 15.67 -8.47
C LEU A 376 -12.56 17.07 -8.24
N PRO A 377 -13.40 17.24 -7.21
CA PRO A 377 -13.75 18.56 -6.70
C PRO A 377 -12.51 19.44 -6.48
N PRO A 378 -12.56 20.75 -6.81
CA PRO A 378 -11.37 21.59 -6.84
C PRO A 378 -10.55 21.59 -5.55
N GLN A 379 -11.24 21.61 -4.38
CA GLN A 379 -10.57 21.59 -3.07
C GLN A 379 -9.82 20.28 -2.80
N LEU A 380 -10.33 19.14 -3.29
CA LEU A 380 -9.69 17.84 -3.14
C LEU A 380 -8.49 17.71 -4.09
N ALA A 381 -8.66 18.16 -5.34
CA ALA A 381 -7.56 18.22 -6.30
C ALA A 381 -6.42 19.12 -5.80
N ALA A 382 -6.74 20.26 -5.19
CA ALA A 382 -5.75 21.17 -4.61
C ALA A 382 -4.99 20.51 -3.46
N LEU A 383 -5.68 19.81 -2.56
CA LEU A 383 -5.06 19.11 -1.45
C LEU A 383 -4.17 17.96 -1.95
N ASN A 384 -4.63 17.14 -2.89
CA ASN A 384 -3.83 16.06 -3.47
C ASN A 384 -2.56 16.58 -4.17
N ARG A 385 -2.62 17.72 -4.86
CA ARG A 385 -1.44 18.32 -5.50
C ARG A 385 -0.36 18.75 -4.52
N THR A 386 -0.72 19.11 -3.29
CA THR A 386 0.27 19.41 -2.25
C THR A 386 1.19 18.22 -2.00
N PHE A 387 0.62 17.01 -1.92
CA PHE A 387 1.39 15.78 -1.69
C PHE A 387 2.12 15.31 -2.94
N LEU A 388 1.51 15.45 -4.10
CA LEU A 388 2.13 15.05 -5.37
C LEU A 388 3.45 15.77 -5.61
N ASN A 389 3.62 17.01 -5.18
CA ASN A 389 4.88 17.73 -5.29
C ASN A 389 6.01 17.03 -4.49
N VAL A 390 5.72 16.59 -3.27
CA VAL A 390 6.67 15.86 -2.42
C VAL A 390 7.02 14.51 -3.04
N VAL A 391 6.01 13.77 -3.51
CA VAL A 391 6.17 12.45 -4.11
C VAL A 391 7.00 12.52 -5.38
N GLU A 392 6.69 13.43 -6.30
CA GLU A 392 7.42 13.59 -7.55
C GLU A 392 8.89 13.89 -7.31
N LEU A 393 9.19 14.85 -6.42
CA LEU A 393 10.58 15.20 -6.09
C LEU A 393 11.32 14.05 -5.41
N THR A 394 10.65 13.26 -4.55
CA THR A 394 11.26 12.08 -3.93
C THR A 394 11.58 10.99 -4.99
N VAL A 395 10.64 10.71 -5.88
CA VAL A 395 10.84 9.76 -7.00
C VAL A 395 11.99 10.23 -7.88
N ARG A 396 12.04 11.50 -8.27
CA ARG A 396 13.13 12.07 -9.07
C ARG A 396 14.46 12.03 -8.33
N ALA A 397 14.48 12.38 -7.03
CA ALA A 397 15.69 12.28 -6.23
C ALA A 397 16.31 10.87 -6.29
N ALA A 398 15.47 9.84 -6.13
CA ALA A 398 15.91 8.45 -6.12
C ALA A 398 16.34 7.94 -7.52
N LEU A 399 15.60 8.31 -8.58
CA LEU A 399 15.91 7.86 -9.95
C LEU A 399 17.08 8.59 -10.57
N ASP A 400 17.19 9.91 -10.35
CA ASP A 400 18.20 10.78 -10.97
C ASP A 400 19.45 10.93 -10.11
N GLY A 401 19.44 10.48 -8.85
CA GLY A 401 20.53 10.67 -7.89
C GLY A 401 20.74 12.15 -7.50
N ASN A 402 19.67 12.97 -7.52
CA ASN A 402 19.74 14.40 -7.28
C ASN A 402 19.37 14.75 -5.84
N VAL A 403 20.39 15.00 -5.00
CA VAL A 403 20.18 15.37 -3.59
C VAL A 403 19.40 16.68 -3.40
N GLN A 404 19.43 17.61 -4.36
CA GLN A 404 18.67 18.85 -4.24
C GLN A 404 17.15 18.59 -4.25
N HIS A 405 16.69 17.55 -4.95
CA HIS A 405 15.28 17.15 -4.91
C HIS A 405 14.88 16.60 -3.54
N VAL A 406 15.79 16.01 -2.76
CA VAL A 406 15.50 15.60 -1.36
C VAL A 406 15.16 16.81 -0.51
N TYR A 407 16.02 17.85 -0.55
CA TYR A 407 15.77 19.09 0.19
C TYR A 407 14.49 19.78 -0.25
N GLN A 408 14.25 19.83 -1.56
CA GLN A 408 13.06 20.46 -2.12
C GLN A 408 11.79 19.70 -1.74
N ALA A 409 11.81 18.36 -1.70
CA ALA A 409 10.70 17.55 -1.22
C ALA A 409 10.40 17.85 0.26
N ALA A 410 11.42 17.89 1.10
CA ALA A 410 11.29 18.18 2.52
C ALA A 410 10.79 19.62 2.78
N LEU A 411 11.25 20.61 1.98
CA LEU A 411 10.78 22.00 2.05
C LEU A 411 9.31 22.16 1.66
N LEU A 412 8.79 21.25 0.82
CA LEU A 412 7.38 21.24 0.38
C LEU A 412 6.50 20.33 1.24
N ASP A 413 7.09 19.57 2.15
CA ASP A 413 6.30 18.76 3.09
C ASP A 413 5.50 19.67 4.03
N PRO A 414 4.15 19.52 4.07
CA PRO A 414 3.32 20.45 4.83
C PRO A 414 3.57 20.46 6.34
N ASN A 415 3.88 19.30 6.91
CA ASN A 415 4.14 19.17 8.35
C ASN A 415 5.49 19.77 8.74
N ALA A 416 6.56 19.46 7.99
CA ALA A 416 7.88 20.03 8.21
C ALA A 416 7.89 21.55 7.98
N ALA A 417 7.26 22.02 6.90
CA ALA A 417 7.18 23.46 6.57
C ALA A 417 6.39 24.28 7.61
N ALA A 418 5.41 23.68 8.28
CA ALA A 418 4.67 24.33 9.35
C ALA A 418 5.45 24.36 10.68
N THR A 419 6.46 23.50 10.83
CA THR A 419 7.19 23.30 12.09
C THR A 419 8.55 24.00 12.09
N LEU A 420 9.27 24.00 10.97
CA LEU A 420 10.70 24.33 10.89
C LEU A 420 11.00 25.50 9.96
N THR A 421 12.15 26.14 10.20
CA THR A 421 12.76 27.06 9.23
C THR A 421 13.44 26.29 8.10
N THR A 422 13.71 26.96 6.97
CA THR A 422 14.42 26.37 5.84
C THR A 422 15.79 25.77 6.22
N SER A 423 16.56 26.46 7.08
CA SER A 423 17.87 25.96 7.55
C SER A 423 17.73 24.69 8.36
N GLN A 424 16.76 24.63 9.27
CA GLN A 424 16.49 23.44 10.09
C GLN A 424 16.04 22.23 9.24
N ILE A 425 15.24 22.47 8.19
CA ILE A 425 14.84 21.40 7.26
C ILE A 425 16.06 20.83 6.53
N ILE A 426 16.97 21.70 6.06
CA ILE A 426 18.18 21.24 5.38
C ILE A 426 19.10 20.46 6.34
N GLU A 427 19.35 20.96 7.55
CA GLU A 427 20.16 20.29 8.57
C GLU A 427 19.55 18.90 8.94
N MET A 428 18.25 18.83 9.12
CA MET A 428 17.54 17.57 9.37
C MET A 428 17.70 16.57 8.21
N CYS A 429 17.60 17.05 6.96
CA CYS A 429 17.83 16.18 5.80
C CYS A 429 19.30 15.71 5.73
N ASP A 430 20.26 16.56 6.08
CA ASP A 430 21.68 16.18 6.15
C ASP A 430 21.91 15.07 7.17
N ASP A 431 21.35 15.19 8.38
CA ASP A 431 21.43 14.16 9.42
C ASP A 431 20.80 12.83 8.95
N LEU A 432 19.68 12.89 8.26
CA LEU A 432 19.00 11.69 7.71
C LEU A 432 19.77 11.06 6.54
N LEU A 433 20.33 11.86 5.63
CA LEU A 433 21.18 11.37 4.54
C LEU A 433 22.41 10.63 5.09
N ASP A 434 23.05 11.19 6.12
CA ASP A 434 24.18 10.55 6.77
C ASP A 434 23.79 9.26 7.51
N ALA A 435 22.66 9.26 8.21
CA ALA A 435 22.17 8.10 8.96
C ALA A 435 21.79 6.94 8.04
N HIS A 436 21.18 7.24 6.89
CA HIS A 436 20.71 6.23 5.92
C HIS A 436 21.72 5.92 4.80
N LYS A 437 22.91 6.50 4.79
CA LYS A 437 23.89 6.42 3.68
C LYS A 437 24.13 5.02 3.12
N ALA A 438 24.07 3.99 3.97
CA ALA A 438 24.27 2.59 3.55
C ALA A 438 23.10 2.01 2.75
N LEU A 439 21.92 2.63 2.80
CA LEU A 439 20.68 2.20 2.16
C LEU A 439 20.29 3.08 0.97
N LEU A 440 20.91 4.24 0.83
CA LEU A 440 20.58 5.21 -0.21
C LEU A 440 21.33 4.94 -1.52
N PRO A 441 20.75 5.32 -2.68
CA PRO A 441 21.44 5.22 -3.95
C PRO A 441 22.70 6.12 -3.97
N PRO A 442 23.76 5.72 -4.70
CA PRO A 442 25.08 6.38 -4.67
C PRO A 442 25.06 7.88 -4.94
N GLY A 443 24.14 8.38 -5.77
CA GLY A 443 24.02 9.81 -6.10
C GLY A 443 23.50 10.68 -4.94
N LEU A 444 22.93 10.08 -3.90
CA LEU A 444 22.40 10.77 -2.72
C LEU A 444 23.34 10.72 -1.52
N THR A 445 24.42 9.96 -1.59
CA THR A 445 25.46 9.91 -0.55
C THR A 445 26.46 11.03 -0.75
N ARG A 446 26.83 11.74 0.33
CA ARG A 446 27.86 12.78 0.33
C ARG A 446 29.26 12.17 0.41
#